data_87a855c7bfffa148f0b13de4e1cddd75
#
_entry.id   87a855c7bfffa148f0b13de4e1cddd75
#
_cell.length_a   1.000
_cell.length_b   1.000
_cell.length_c   1.000
_cell.angle_alpha   90.00
_cell.angle_beta   90.00
_cell.angle_gamma   90.00
#
_symmetry.space_group_name_H-M   'P 1'
#
loop_
_entity.id
_entity.type
_entity.pdbx_description
1 polymer ?
#
loop_
_entity_poly.entity_id
_entity_poly.type
_entity_poly.pdbx_seq_one_letter_code
_entity_poly.pdbx_strand_id
1 'polypeptide(L)'
;MDMGAIAPPAGYDGARYVEETAEAVEAKESQIMPRLFGTDGVRGLANRDLTARLALDLGDAAVRVLGNSAVREGLPEGRRRALIGRDTRVSGDFLASALCAGMSAGGFDVIDAGIIPTPGVAFLTSVLNVEMGAVISASHNPMPDNGIKFFARGGFKLPDSKEDDIEAVLGQDWDRPTGAGVGRVSHETVTATNLYIDHLVSTIAPLNPDKTQPKPLRGLKIVADCANGATSVVAPEALRRAGAEVLVINASPDGYNINKNAGSTHPEQLQAMVKATDAVMGVAFDGDADRCLAVDEDGNMVNGDQIMGILARAKKEAGKLADNTLVVTVMSNLGLKLALKDMGIKTVQTAVGDRYVLEEMLRGGYTLGGEQSGHVINREFATTGDGTLTALTLCNEVVKSGKSLEQLAADFPQLPQQLVNVPNVDKMAATTNAAVQAAVDKESKLLGDTGRVLLRPSGTEPLVRVMAEAATQQQADEVCDRLAKVVADELAL
;
A
#
# COMPACT_ATOMS: atom_id res chain seq x y z
N MET A 1 -14.70 -23.44 5.95
CA MET A 1 -15.16 -22.68 4.79
C MET A 1 -13.95 -22.58 3.88
N ASP A 2 -14.09 -23.06 2.66
CA ASP A 2 -13.04 -22.97 1.64
C ASP A 2 -12.96 -21.50 1.22
N MET A 3 -12.00 -20.76 1.78
CA MET A 3 -11.70 -19.39 1.38
C MET A 3 -10.79 -19.48 0.15
N GLY A 4 -11.42 -19.77 -1.00
CA GLY A 4 -10.74 -19.65 -2.28
C GLY A 4 -10.20 -18.23 -2.47
N ALA A 5 -9.24 -18.06 -3.41
CA ALA A 5 -8.70 -16.76 -3.80
C ALA A 5 -9.81 -15.70 -3.84
N ILE A 6 -9.54 -14.49 -3.31
CA ILE A 6 -10.50 -13.38 -3.39
C ILE A 6 -10.70 -13.08 -4.88
N ALA A 7 -11.71 -13.70 -5.47
CA ALA A 7 -12.12 -13.41 -6.84
C ALA A 7 -12.85 -12.07 -6.84
N PRO A 8 -12.68 -11.24 -7.84
CA PRO A 8 -13.51 -10.05 -8.00
C PRO A 8 -14.99 -10.50 -8.01
N PRO A 9 -15.90 -9.68 -7.47
CA PRO A 9 -17.32 -10.01 -7.45
C PRO A 9 -17.84 -10.27 -8.85
N ALA A 10 -18.80 -11.17 -9.00
CA ALA A 10 -19.45 -11.43 -10.27
C ALA A 10 -19.98 -10.10 -10.86
N GLY A 11 -19.56 -9.77 -12.07
CA GLY A 11 -19.83 -8.47 -12.72
C GLY A 11 -18.72 -7.43 -12.59
N TYR A 12 -17.60 -7.72 -11.89
CA TYR A 12 -16.42 -6.87 -11.93
C TYR A 12 -15.63 -7.16 -13.22
N ASP A 13 -15.78 -6.28 -14.19
CA ASP A 13 -15.02 -6.33 -15.45
C ASP A 13 -13.76 -5.47 -15.27
N GLY A 14 -12.63 -6.12 -15.03
CA GLY A 14 -11.33 -5.46 -14.90
C GLY A 14 -10.92 -4.69 -16.16
N ALA A 15 -11.39 -5.12 -17.34
CA ALA A 15 -11.16 -4.41 -18.60
C ALA A 15 -11.95 -3.10 -18.64
N ARG A 16 -13.19 -3.09 -18.16
CA ARG A 16 -14.04 -1.90 -18.07
C ARG A 16 -13.51 -0.89 -17.04
N TYR A 17 -12.92 -1.39 -15.94
CA TYR A 17 -12.24 -0.55 -14.95
C TYR A 17 -11.03 0.18 -15.54
N VAL A 18 -10.29 -0.46 -16.46
CA VAL A 18 -9.11 0.10 -17.14
C VAL A 18 -9.51 1.03 -18.30
N GLU A 19 -10.57 0.70 -19.06
CA GLU A 19 -11.06 1.55 -20.15
C GLU A 19 -11.64 2.87 -19.63
N GLU A 20 -12.40 2.87 -18.53
CA GLU A 20 -12.91 4.08 -17.90
C GLU A 20 -11.79 5.02 -17.40
N THR A 21 -10.62 4.47 -17.05
CA THR A 21 -9.46 5.28 -16.62
C THR A 21 -8.67 5.86 -17.80
N ALA A 22 -8.63 5.20 -18.94
CA ALA A 22 -7.89 5.65 -20.13
C ALA A 22 -8.61 6.77 -20.88
N GLU A 23 -9.93 6.71 -21.03
CA GLU A 23 -10.72 7.75 -21.70
C GLU A 23 -10.82 9.07 -20.90
N ALA A 24 -10.69 9.03 -19.57
CA ALA A 24 -10.75 10.21 -18.72
C ALA A 24 -9.49 11.10 -18.81
N VAL A 25 -8.38 10.59 -19.30
CA VAL A 25 -7.12 11.35 -19.42
C VAL A 25 -7.10 12.32 -20.60
N GLU A 26 -7.85 12.06 -21.66
CA GLU A 26 -7.85 12.91 -22.87
C GLU A 26 -8.83 14.11 -22.87
N ALA A 27 -9.72 14.23 -21.89
CA ALA A 27 -10.89 15.13 -21.99
C ALA A 27 -10.89 16.41 -21.14
N LYS A 28 -9.87 16.75 -20.34
CA LYS A 28 -9.94 17.94 -19.44
C LYS A 28 -8.72 18.85 -19.43
N GLU A 29 -8.55 19.66 -20.45
CA GLU A 29 -7.93 21.00 -20.33
C GLU A 29 -9.04 22.07 -20.23
N SER A 30 -9.60 22.30 -19.04
CA SER A 30 -10.34 23.55 -18.73
C SER A 30 -10.39 23.78 -17.22
N GLN A 31 -9.81 24.90 -16.77
CA GLN A 31 -9.87 25.52 -15.42
C GLN A 31 -9.94 24.51 -14.26
N ILE A 32 -8.80 23.99 -13.86
CA ILE A 32 -8.69 22.98 -12.79
C ILE A 32 -8.66 23.72 -11.45
N MET A 33 -9.78 23.72 -10.73
CA MET A 33 -9.69 23.77 -9.27
C MET A 33 -8.86 22.56 -8.83
N PRO A 34 -7.91 22.71 -7.87
CA PRO A 34 -7.11 21.58 -7.43
C PRO A 34 -8.06 20.49 -6.91
N ARG A 35 -7.96 19.30 -7.51
CA ARG A 35 -8.75 18.12 -7.15
C ARG A 35 -8.58 17.82 -5.66
N LEU A 36 -9.68 17.59 -4.95
CA LEU A 36 -9.68 17.27 -3.51
C LEU A 36 -9.05 15.89 -3.24
N PHE A 37 -9.41 14.90 -4.07
CA PHE A 37 -8.80 13.59 -4.03
C PHE A 37 -7.42 13.61 -4.69
N GLY A 38 -6.38 13.27 -3.90
CA GLY A 38 -5.04 12.99 -4.41
C GLY A 38 -4.91 11.56 -4.91
N THR A 39 -3.69 11.11 -5.14
CA THR A 39 -3.40 9.72 -5.56
C THR A 39 -3.78 8.67 -4.50
N ASP A 40 -4.02 9.10 -3.26
CA ASP A 40 -4.28 8.20 -2.12
C ASP A 40 -5.34 8.81 -1.18
N GLY A 41 -6.50 9.14 -1.71
CA GLY A 41 -7.63 9.73 -0.99
C GLY A 41 -7.49 11.23 -0.72
N VAL A 42 -8.34 11.74 0.17
CA VAL A 42 -8.31 13.13 0.64
C VAL A 42 -7.37 13.23 1.82
N ARG A 43 -6.28 13.97 1.71
CA ARG A 43 -5.27 14.15 2.78
C ARG A 43 -5.07 15.61 3.13
N GLY A 44 -4.70 15.87 4.38
CA GLY A 44 -4.34 17.21 4.84
C GLY A 44 -4.03 17.25 6.32
N LEU A 45 -3.64 18.45 6.80
CA LEU A 45 -3.47 18.70 8.22
C LEU A 45 -4.83 18.60 8.91
N ALA A 46 -4.94 17.66 9.86
CA ALA A 46 -6.17 17.40 10.55
C ALA A 46 -6.71 18.65 11.28
N ASN A 47 -8.00 18.87 11.22
CA ASN A 47 -8.72 20.02 11.77
C ASN A 47 -8.38 21.39 11.16
N ARG A 48 -7.56 21.43 10.09
CA ARG A 48 -7.33 22.63 9.26
C ARG A 48 -7.82 22.38 7.84
N ASP A 49 -7.23 21.41 7.17
CA ASP A 49 -7.55 21.04 5.79
C ASP A 49 -8.59 19.91 5.78
N LEU A 50 -8.37 18.88 6.60
CA LEU A 50 -9.29 17.77 6.81
C LEU A 50 -10.10 18.00 8.10
N THR A 51 -11.22 18.68 7.97
CA THR A 51 -12.10 19.07 9.09
C THR A 51 -13.20 18.03 9.34
N ALA A 52 -13.84 18.08 10.52
CA ALA A 52 -15.03 17.29 10.82
C ALA A 52 -16.16 17.55 9.82
N ARG A 53 -16.32 18.82 9.37
CA ARG A 53 -17.32 19.18 8.36
C ARG A 53 -17.05 18.48 7.04
N LEU A 54 -15.81 18.53 6.55
CA LEU A 54 -15.41 17.85 5.30
C LEU A 54 -15.61 16.33 5.42
N ALA A 55 -15.24 15.71 6.55
CA ALA A 55 -15.45 14.29 6.76
C ALA A 55 -16.92 13.88 6.73
N LEU A 56 -17.80 14.70 7.32
CA LEU A 56 -19.26 14.49 7.25
C LEU A 56 -19.76 14.58 5.80
N ASP A 57 -19.37 15.64 5.09
CA ASP A 57 -19.79 15.88 3.72
C ASP A 57 -19.26 14.79 2.77
N LEU A 58 -18.02 14.28 2.99
CA LEU A 58 -17.46 13.14 2.27
C LEU A 58 -18.28 11.85 2.52
N GLY A 59 -18.69 11.60 3.76
CA GLY A 59 -19.54 10.45 4.10
C GLY A 59 -20.90 10.52 3.41
N ASP A 60 -21.53 11.68 3.43
CA ASP A 60 -22.81 11.94 2.74
C ASP A 60 -22.69 11.77 1.22
N ALA A 61 -21.65 12.36 0.61
CA ALA A 61 -21.40 12.26 -0.82
C ALA A 61 -21.10 10.81 -1.27
N ALA A 62 -20.24 10.11 -0.51
CA ALA A 62 -19.86 8.74 -0.84
C ALA A 62 -21.06 7.78 -0.85
N VAL A 63 -21.98 7.87 0.12
CA VAL A 63 -23.18 6.99 0.13
C VAL A 63 -24.14 7.30 -1.02
N ARG A 64 -24.20 8.55 -1.49
CA ARG A 64 -24.99 8.93 -2.67
C ARG A 64 -24.44 8.32 -3.94
N VAL A 65 -23.15 8.39 -4.15
CA VAL A 65 -22.47 7.92 -5.35
C VAL A 65 -22.35 6.39 -5.36
N LEU A 66 -21.80 5.82 -4.30
CA LEU A 66 -21.50 4.39 -4.25
C LEU A 66 -22.75 3.55 -3.94
N GLY A 67 -23.74 4.14 -3.26
CA GLY A 67 -25.00 3.49 -2.99
C GLY A 67 -25.94 3.42 -4.19
N ASN A 68 -25.78 4.26 -5.20
CA ASN A 68 -26.62 4.27 -6.39
C ASN A 68 -26.09 3.40 -7.53
N SER A 69 -24.94 2.77 -7.39
CA SER A 69 -24.43 1.86 -8.41
C SER A 69 -25.46 0.74 -8.66
N ALA A 70 -25.83 0.54 -9.93
CA ALA A 70 -26.89 -0.37 -10.37
C ALA A 70 -26.62 -1.86 -10.10
N VAL A 71 -25.48 -2.19 -9.50
CA VAL A 71 -25.07 -3.57 -9.20
C VAL A 71 -25.57 -3.98 -7.83
N ARG A 72 -26.90 -4.18 -7.72
CA ARG A 72 -27.51 -4.87 -6.55
C ARG A 72 -27.44 -6.40 -6.67
N GLU A 73 -26.84 -6.94 -7.71
CA GLU A 73 -26.77 -8.38 -7.92
C GLU A 73 -25.98 -9.06 -6.80
N GLY A 74 -26.66 -9.90 -6.03
CA GLY A 74 -26.10 -10.72 -4.97
C GLY A 74 -25.98 -10.06 -3.58
N LEU A 75 -26.59 -8.88 -3.33
CA LEU A 75 -26.75 -8.37 -1.97
C LEU A 75 -27.96 -9.02 -1.29
N PRO A 76 -27.89 -9.33 0.02
CA PRO A 76 -29.05 -9.72 0.79
C PRO A 76 -30.15 -8.65 0.68
N GLU A 77 -31.41 -9.06 0.64
CA GLU A 77 -32.52 -8.13 0.86
C GLU A 77 -32.32 -7.45 2.23
N GLY A 78 -32.02 -6.14 2.23
CA GLY A 78 -31.73 -5.43 3.47
C GLY A 78 -31.22 -4.02 3.23
N ARG A 79 -30.82 -3.39 4.34
CA ARG A 79 -30.28 -2.05 4.35
C ARG A 79 -28.85 -2.04 3.77
N ARG A 80 -28.50 -0.96 3.09
CA ARG A 80 -27.13 -0.74 2.60
C ARG A 80 -26.17 -0.57 3.78
N ARG A 81 -24.96 -1.09 3.65
CA ARG A 81 -23.98 -1.06 4.72
C ARG A 81 -22.65 -0.47 4.24
N ALA A 82 -21.98 0.23 5.15
CA ALA A 82 -20.61 0.70 4.98
C ALA A 82 -19.75 0.20 6.14
N LEU A 83 -18.46 0.06 5.91
CA LEU A 83 -17.46 -0.25 6.93
C LEU A 83 -16.50 0.92 7.05
N ILE A 84 -16.14 1.31 8.27
CA ILE A 84 -15.04 2.24 8.50
C ILE A 84 -13.99 1.64 9.43
N GLY A 85 -12.73 2.07 9.24
CA GLY A 85 -11.64 1.81 10.15
C GLY A 85 -10.68 2.98 10.20
N ARG A 86 -9.75 2.99 11.14
CA ARG A 86 -8.79 4.07 11.28
C ARG A 86 -7.45 3.60 11.83
N ASP A 87 -6.42 4.43 11.67
CA ASP A 87 -5.16 4.29 12.38
C ASP A 87 -5.26 4.88 13.81
N THR A 88 -4.14 5.00 14.47
CA THR A 88 -4.06 5.38 15.89
C THR A 88 -3.97 6.89 16.14
N ARG A 89 -4.03 7.73 15.12
CA ARG A 89 -3.97 9.21 15.26
C ARG A 89 -5.13 9.71 16.11
N VAL A 90 -4.86 10.62 17.02
CA VAL A 90 -5.90 11.23 17.88
C VAL A 90 -7.02 11.88 17.06
N SER A 91 -6.70 12.44 15.90
CA SER A 91 -7.68 13.03 14.97
C SER A 91 -8.62 11.99 14.33
N GLY A 92 -8.27 10.71 14.37
CA GLY A 92 -9.10 9.62 13.85
C GLY A 92 -10.48 9.54 14.51
N ASP A 93 -10.57 9.83 15.81
CA ASP A 93 -11.83 9.71 16.56
C ASP A 93 -12.90 10.69 16.07
N PHE A 94 -12.56 11.99 15.94
CA PHE A 94 -13.54 12.96 15.49
C PHE A 94 -13.86 12.83 14.00
N LEU A 95 -12.86 12.46 13.18
CA LEU A 95 -13.06 12.23 11.75
C LEU A 95 -13.96 11.01 11.50
N ALA A 96 -13.75 9.91 12.23
CA ALA A 96 -14.59 8.72 12.16
C ALA A 96 -16.03 9.03 12.57
N SER A 97 -16.22 9.76 13.67
CA SER A 97 -17.54 10.16 14.15
C SER A 97 -18.29 11.00 13.10
N ALA A 98 -17.61 11.96 12.48
CA ALA A 98 -18.17 12.81 11.45
C ALA A 98 -18.52 12.03 10.17
N LEU A 99 -17.61 11.15 9.72
CA LEU A 99 -17.80 10.29 8.56
C LEU A 99 -19.01 9.34 8.78
N CYS A 100 -19.09 8.69 9.95
CA CYS A 100 -20.23 7.87 10.35
C CYS A 100 -21.54 8.66 10.33
N ALA A 101 -21.54 9.89 10.84
CA ALA A 101 -22.73 10.74 10.84
C ALA A 101 -23.22 11.04 9.42
N GLY A 102 -22.29 11.39 8.49
CA GLY A 102 -22.64 11.61 7.08
C GLY A 102 -23.21 10.35 6.42
N MET A 103 -22.55 9.21 6.58
CA MET A 103 -22.99 7.94 6.00
C MET A 103 -24.34 7.47 6.56
N SER A 104 -24.54 7.55 7.88
CA SER A 104 -25.78 7.09 8.51
C SER A 104 -26.94 8.03 8.22
N ALA A 105 -26.71 9.35 8.15
CA ALA A 105 -27.70 10.33 7.68
C ALA A 105 -28.11 10.06 6.23
N GLY A 106 -27.20 9.57 5.40
CA GLY A 106 -27.45 9.13 4.02
C GLY A 106 -28.12 7.75 3.91
N GLY A 107 -28.48 7.10 5.03
CA GLY A 107 -29.30 5.86 5.06
C GLY A 107 -28.50 4.56 5.08
N PHE A 108 -27.19 4.60 5.29
CA PHE A 108 -26.36 3.40 5.41
C PHE A 108 -26.22 2.96 6.86
N ASP A 109 -26.32 1.67 7.11
CA ASP A 109 -25.85 1.10 8.36
C ASP A 109 -24.33 1.04 8.34
N VAL A 110 -23.67 1.67 9.31
CA VAL A 110 -22.22 1.80 9.38
C VAL A 110 -21.64 0.85 10.42
N ILE A 111 -20.67 0.06 10.02
CA ILE A 111 -19.88 -0.79 10.90
C ILE A 111 -18.56 -0.06 11.19
N ASP A 112 -18.39 0.41 12.42
CA ASP A 112 -17.11 0.96 12.89
C ASP A 112 -16.23 -0.18 13.42
N ALA A 113 -15.21 -0.52 12.65
CA ALA A 113 -14.20 -1.52 13.00
C ALA A 113 -13.13 -1.00 13.99
N GLY A 114 -13.16 0.29 14.32
CA GLY A 114 -12.20 0.90 15.24
C GLY A 114 -10.79 1.03 14.63
N ILE A 115 -9.77 0.79 15.45
CA ILE A 115 -8.37 0.81 15.00
C ILE A 115 -8.06 -0.52 14.31
N ILE A 116 -7.78 -0.45 13.02
CA ILE A 116 -7.47 -1.60 12.17
C ILE A 116 -6.63 -1.15 10.97
N PRO A 117 -5.68 -1.99 10.47
CA PRO A 117 -4.91 -1.70 9.26
C PRO A 117 -5.76 -1.40 8.03
N THR A 118 -5.25 -0.54 7.14
CA THR A 118 -5.85 -0.26 5.82
C THR A 118 -6.23 -1.53 5.06
N PRO A 119 -5.34 -2.53 4.91
CA PRO A 119 -5.71 -3.79 4.25
C PRO A 119 -6.78 -4.59 5.01
N GLY A 120 -6.90 -4.43 6.33
CA GLY A 120 -7.99 -5.01 7.11
C GLY A 120 -9.35 -4.41 6.74
N VAL A 121 -9.41 -3.10 6.48
CA VAL A 121 -10.63 -2.45 5.98
C VAL A 121 -10.99 -2.97 4.59
N ALA A 122 -10.02 -3.07 3.68
CA ALA A 122 -10.22 -3.62 2.34
C ALA A 122 -10.75 -5.07 2.40
N PHE A 123 -10.13 -5.94 3.20
CA PHE A 123 -10.56 -7.32 3.40
C PHE A 123 -11.98 -7.42 3.96
N LEU A 124 -12.28 -6.67 5.02
CA LEU A 124 -13.59 -6.70 5.66
C LEU A 124 -14.70 -6.13 4.77
N THR A 125 -14.38 -5.13 3.93
CA THR A 125 -15.31 -4.61 2.92
C THR A 125 -15.75 -5.72 1.96
N SER A 126 -14.83 -6.60 1.60
CA SER A 126 -15.13 -7.77 0.76
C SER A 126 -15.91 -8.84 1.52
N VAL A 127 -15.39 -9.32 2.65
CA VAL A 127 -15.94 -10.51 3.33
C VAL A 127 -17.28 -10.26 4.01
N LEU A 128 -17.51 -9.05 4.52
CA LEU A 128 -18.81 -8.66 5.09
C LEU A 128 -19.82 -8.24 4.03
N ASN A 129 -19.41 -8.22 2.76
CA ASN A 129 -20.24 -7.88 1.62
C ASN A 129 -21.00 -6.56 1.84
N VAL A 130 -20.24 -5.50 2.21
CA VAL A 130 -20.75 -4.14 2.34
C VAL A 130 -20.58 -3.38 1.02
N GLU A 131 -21.35 -2.32 0.80
CA GLU A 131 -21.31 -1.53 -0.44
C GLU A 131 -20.02 -0.75 -0.58
N MET A 132 -19.44 -0.32 0.54
CA MET A 132 -18.22 0.48 0.55
C MET A 132 -17.48 0.32 1.87
N GLY A 133 -16.17 0.54 1.81
CA GLY A 133 -15.31 0.72 2.97
C GLY A 133 -14.71 2.12 2.99
N ALA A 134 -14.31 2.61 4.16
CA ALA A 134 -13.51 3.80 4.30
C ALA A 134 -12.46 3.62 5.39
N VAL A 135 -11.24 4.09 5.14
CA VAL A 135 -10.18 4.13 6.14
C VAL A 135 -9.74 5.56 6.40
N ILE A 136 -9.53 5.86 7.67
CA ILE A 136 -9.07 7.16 8.14
C ILE A 136 -7.61 7.01 8.56
N SER A 137 -6.70 7.43 7.68
CA SER A 137 -5.26 7.36 7.87
C SER A 137 -4.50 8.24 6.87
N ALA A 138 -3.31 8.68 7.25
CA ALA A 138 -2.32 9.28 6.36
C ALA A 138 -1.06 8.39 6.24
N SER A 139 -1.18 7.06 6.46
CA SER A 139 -0.12 6.07 6.31
C SER A 139 1.14 6.48 7.10
N HIS A 140 2.27 6.67 6.40
CA HIS A 140 3.57 7.00 7.00
C HIS A 140 3.78 8.49 7.31
N ASN A 141 2.81 9.36 7.01
CA ASN A 141 2.92 10.80 7.30
C ASN A 141 3.06 11.07 8.82
N PRO A 142 3.62 12.22 9.22
CA PRO A 142 3.64 12.65 10.61
C PRO A 142 2.24 12.71 11.25
N MET A 143 2.17 12.62 12.57
CA MET A 143 0.92 12.55 13.34
C MET A 143 -0.11 13.67 13.05
N PRO A 144 0.30 14.94 12.82
CA PRO A 144 -0.66 16.01 12.57
C PRO A 144 -1.50 15.83 11.30
N ASP A 145 -0.98 15.10 10.31
CA ASP A 145 -1.71 14.81 9.08
C ASP A 145 -2.74 13.70 9.32
N ASN A 146 -3.79 13.70 8.50
CA ASN A 146 -4.71 12.56 8.38
C ASN A 146 -5.25 12.48 6.94
N GLY A 147 -6.00 11.41 6.64
CA GLY A 147 -6.59 11.20 5.33
C GLY A 147 -7.87 10.36 5.42
N ILE A 148 -8.67 10.41 4.36
CA ILE A 148 -9.83 9.53 4.18
C ILE A 148 -9.71 8.91 2.80
N LYS A 149 -9.68 7.57 2.75
CA LYS A 149 -9.68 6.76 1.53
C LYS A 149 -10.94 5.91 1.49
N PHE A 150 -11.52 5.75 0.31
CA PHE A 150 -12.66 4.87 0.12
C PHE A 150 -12.27 3.60 -0.64
N PHE A 151 -12.98 2.53 -0.33
CA PHE A 151 -12.94 1.28 -1.06
C PHE A 151 -14.32 1.00 -1.65
N ALA A 152 -14.33 0.58 -2.89
CA ALA A 152 -15.51 0.03 -3.54
C ALA A 152 -15.89 -1.33 -2.92
N ARG A 153 -17.08 -1.81 -3.22
CA ARG A 153 -17.51 -3.17 -2.93
C ARG A 153 -16.43 -4.17 -3.37
N GLY A 154 -16.14 -5.16 -2.53
CA GLY A 154 -15.07 -6.12 -2.76
C GLY A 154 -13.69 -5.67 -2.26
N GLY A 155 -13.58 -4.47 -1.67
CA GLY A 155 -12.34 -3.99 -1.05
C GLY A 155 -11.30 -3.44 -2.03
N PHE A 156 -11.71 -3.06 -3.24
CA PHE A 156 -10.85 -2.41 -4.22
C PHE A 156 -10.82 -0.90 -4.03
N LYS A 157 -9.69 -0.25 -4.32
CA LYS A 157 -9.62 1.22 -4.39
C LYS A 157 -10.63 1.77 -5.40
N LEU A 158 -11.14 2.99 -5.14
CA LEU A 158 -12.01 3.65 -6.10
C LEU A 158 -11.23 4.07 -7.35
N PRO A 159 -11.83 3.97 -8.56
CA PRO A 159 -11.31 4.65 -9.73
C PRO A 159 -11.48 6.17 -9.61
N ASP A 160 -10.64 6.96 -10.31
CA ASP A 160 -10.70 8.43 -10.30
C ASP A 160 -12.07 8.96 -10.66
N SER A 161 -12.76 8.34 -11.63
CA SER A 161 -14.10 8.74 -12.03
C SER A 161 -15.10 8.68 -10.86
N LYS A 162 -14.96 7.71 -9.95
CA LYS A 162 -15.82 7.61 -8.76
C LYS A 162 -15.45 8.62 -7.67
N GLU A 163 -14.17 8.92 -7.53
CA GLU A 163 -13.71 9.99 -6.67
C GLU A 163 -14.19 11.36 -7.18
N ASP A 164 -14.11 11.60 -8.50
CA ASP A 164 -14.65 12.80 -9.17
C ASP A 164 -16.18 12.92 -9.00
N ASP A 165 -16.92 11.80 -9.12
CA ASP A 165 -18.36 11.75 -8.85
C ASP A 165 -18.69 12.16 -7.41
N ILE A 166 -17.89 11.70 -6.43
CA ILE A 166 -18.04 12.07 -5.01
C ILE A 166 -17.78 13.56 -4.82
N GLU A 167 -16.70 14.08 -5.42
CA GLU A 167 -16.35 15.50 -5.36
C GLU A 167 -17.44 16.37 -5.97
N ALA A 168 -18.01 15.95 -7.09
CA ALA A 168 -19.06 16.69 -7.79
C ALA A 168 -20.35 16.87 -6.99
N VAL A 169 -20.65 15.97 -6.05
CA VAL A 169 -21.86 16.05 -5.21
C VAL A 169 -21.58 16.55 -3.79
N LEU A 170 -20.33 16.85 -3.47
CA LEU A 170 -19.92 17.27 -2.13
C LEU A 170 -20.65 18.56 -1.70
N GLY A 171 -21.25 18.53 -0.51
CA GLY A 171 -21.95 19.69 0.03
C GLY A 171 -23.25 20.09 -0.67
N GLN A 172 -23.69 19.35 -1.69
CA GLN A 172 -24.97 19.62 -2.35
C GLN A 172 -26.15 19.13 -1.52
N ASP A 173 -27.22 19.92 -1.48
CA ASP A 173 -28.49 19.49 -0.90
C ASP A 173 -29.13 18.37 -1.72
N TRP A 174 -29.78 17.43 -1.03
CA TRP A 174 -30.52 16.34 -1.64
C TRP A 174 -31.62 15.83 -0.70
N ASP A 175 -32.54 15.04 -1.22
CA ASP A 175 -33.67 14.50 -0.46
C ASP A 175 -33.19 13.33 0.41
N ARG A 176 -32.84 13.64 1.66
CA ARG A 176 -32.27 12.69 2.62
C ARG A 176 -33.34 11.75 3.20
N PRO A 177 -32.96 10.48 3.47
CA PRO A 177 -33.86 9.54 4.11
C PRO A 177 -34.25 10.03 5.52
N THR A 178 -35.52 9.80 5.91
CA THR A 178 -36.05 10.19 7.21
C THR A 178 -36.65 8.98 7.94
N GLY A 179 -36.89 9.11 9.24
CA GLY A 179 -37.52 8.08 10.04
C GLY A 179 -36.78 6.74 9.99
N ALA A 180 -37.46 5.69 9.55
CA ALA A 180 -36.89 4.36 9.43
C ALA A 180 -35.81 4.26 8.31
N GLY A 181 -35.69 5.26 7.45
CA GLY A 181 -34.67 5.32 6.40
C GLY A 181 -33.27 5.72 6.90
N VAL A 182 -33.13 6.30 8.09
CA VAL A 182 -31.84 6.67 8.67
C VAL A 182 -31.04 5.43 9.07
N GLY A 183 -29.72 5.42 8.80
CA GLY A 183 -28.82 4.31 9.11
C GLY A 183 -28.46 4.19 10.58
N ARG A 184 -27.93 3.05 10.97
CA ARG A 184 -27.41 2.78 12.32
C ARG A 184 -25.90 2.74 12.31
N VAL A 185 -25.26 3.06 13.44
CA VAL A 185 -23.84 2.84 13.66
C VAL A 185 -23.67 1.72 14.67
N SER A 186 -22.85 0.71 14.32
CA SER A 186 -22.44 -0.37 15.22
C SER A 186 -20.92 -0.36 15.38
N HIS A 187 -20.44 -0.75 16.55
CA HIS A 187 -19.01 -0.83 16.86
C HIS A 187 -18.60 -2.30 16.99
N GLU A 188 -17.80 -2.79 16.04
CA GLU A 188 -17.46 -4.22 15.89
C GLU A 188 -15.96 -4.48 15.95
N THR A 189 -15.21 -3.68 16.71
CA THR A 189 -13.74 -3.72 16.72
C THR A 189 -13.17 -5.11 16.98
N VAL A 190 -13.65 -5.82 18.01
CA VAL A 190 -13.12 -7.14 18.37
C VAL A 190 -13.43 -8.18 17.29
N THR A 191 -14.66 -8.20 16.78
CA THR A 191 -15.10 -9.12 15.72
C THR A 191 -14.31 -8.86 14.44
N ALA A 192 -14.22 -7.61 14.02
CA ALA A 192 -13.50 -7.18 12.82
C ALA A 192 -12.01 -7.56 12.88
N THR A 193 -11.35 -7.23 14.00
CA THR A 193 -9.93 -7.56 14.21
C THR A 193 -9.68 -9.06 14.17
N ASN A 194 -10.51 -9.88 14.84
CA ASN A 194 -10.34 -11.33 14.81
C ASN A 194 -10.59 -11.95 13.44
N LEU A 195 -11.59 -11.50 12.69
CA LEU A 195 -11.84 -11.96 11.31
C LEU A 195 -10.62 -11.71 10.41
N TYR A 196 -10.02 -10.52 10.54
CA TYR A 196 -8.85 -10.18 9.76
C TYR A 196 -7.61 -10.99 10.19
N ILE A 197 -7.35 -11.15 11.48
CA ILE A 197 -6.25 -11.99 11.99
C ILE A 197 -6.42 -13.45 11.53
N ASP A 198 -7.61 -14.01 11.62
CA ASP A 198 -7.89 -15.38 11.19
C ASP A 198 -7.65 -15.55 9.68
N HIS A 199 -8.04 -14.57 8.87
CA HIS A 199 -7.69 -14.53 7.45
C HIS A 199 -6.18 -14.55 7.25
N LEU A 200 -5.45 -13.63 7.87
CA LEU A 200 -3.99 -13.52 7.74
C LEU A 200 -3.28 -14.83 8.08
N VAL A 201 -3.63 -15.44 9.19
CA VAL A 201 -3.03 -16.74 9.63
C VAL A 201 -3.38 -17.84 8.62
N SER A 202 -4.57 -17.84 8.05
CA SER A 202 -5.00 -18.85 7.09
C SER A 202 -4.20 -18.85 5.78
N THR A 203 -3.54 -17.74 5.45
CA THR A 203 -2.74 -17.61 4.21
C THR A 203 -1.48 -18.46 4.20
N ILE A 204 -0.93 -18.74 5.39
CA ILE A 204 0.29 -19.54 5.55
C ILE A 204 0.04 -20.90 6.23
N ALA A 205 -1.10 -21.07 6.89
CA ALA A 205 -1.55 -22.31 7.49
C ALA A 205 -2.95 -22.62 6.97
N PRO A 206 -3.19 -23.75 6.30
CA PRO A 206 -4.56 -24.18 6.09
C PRO A 206 -5.25 -24.20 7.46
N LEU A 207 -6.47 -23.67 7.53
CA LEU A 207 -7.33 -23.77 8.71
C LEU A 207 -7.59 -25.25 9.00
N ASN A 208 -6.58 -25.92 9.56
CA ASN A 208 -6.65 -27.34 9.85
C ASN A 208 -7.21 -27.51 11.26
N PRO A 209 -8.33 -28.19 11.43
CA PRO A 209 -8.83 -28.56 12.75
C PRO A 209 -7.90 -29.52 13.51
N ASP A 210 -6.90 -30.09 12.83
CA ASP A 210 -5.93 -31.00 13.48
C ASP A 210 -4.90 -30.20 14.28
N LYS A 211 -5.18 -30.05 15.57
CA LYS A 211 -4.28 -29.41 16.56
C LYS A 211 -2.95 -30.14 16.77
N THR A 212 -2.74 -31.29 16.15
CA THR A 212 -1.51 -32.07 16.28
C THR A 212 -0.41 -31.60 15.32
N GLN A 213 -0.75 -30.87 14.28
CA GLN A 213 0.25 -30.34 13.36
C GLN A 213 0.98 -29.13 13.97
N PRO A 214 2.30 -29.03 13.79
CA PRO A 214 3.05 -27.88 14.26
C PRO A 214 2.61 -26.61 13.53
N LYS A 215 2.51 -25.50 14.27
CA LYS A 215 2.23 -24.20 13.70
C LYS A 215 3.33 -23.79 12.71
N PRO A 216 3.01 -23.10 11.60
CA PRO A 216 3.96 -22.84 10.51
C PRO A 216 5.20 -22.04 10.93
N LEU A 217 5.07 -21.12 11.90
CA LEU A 217 6.19 -20.29 12.38
C LEU A 217 6.77 -20.78 13.71
N ARG A 218 6.50 -22.02 14.10
CA ARG A 218 7.03 -22.56 15.36
C ARG A 218 8.56 -22.55 15.38
N GLY A 219 9.12 -21.96 16.43
CA GLY A 219 10.56 -21.86 16.64
C GLY A 219 11.20 -20.63 15.99
N LEU A 220 10.42 -19.82 15.27
CA LEU A 220 10.89 -18.55 14.74
C LEU A 220 10.76 -17.46 15.82
N LYS A 221 11.87 -16.81 16.17
CA LYS A 221 11.91 -15.67 17.07
C LYS A 221 12.16 -14.39 16.26
N ILE A 222 11.26 -13.40 16.39
CA ILE A 222 11.29 -12.18 15.58
C ILE A 222 11.03 -10.94 16.43
N VAL A 223 11.49 -9.79 15.92
CA VAL A 223 11.11 -8.45 16.43
C VAL A 223 10.08 -7.85 15.46
N ALA A 224 8.98 -7.31 16.00
CA ALA A 224 7.97 -6.59 15.23
C ALA A 224 7.88 -5.15 15.69
N ASP A 225 8.17 -4.20 14.80
CA ASP A 225 7.98 -2.77 15.00
C ASP A 225 6.65 -2.34 14.38
N CYS A 226 5.69 -1.97 15.23
CA CYS A 226 4.33 -1.62 14.83
C CYS A 226 4.13 -0.11 14.57
N ALA A 227 5.18 0.71 14.57
CA ALA A 227 5.11 2.16 14.33
C ALA A 227 4.13 2.91 15.26
N ASN A 228 3.71 2.33 16.39
CA ASN A 228 2.57 2.77 17.18
C ASN A 228 1.30 2.98 16.32
N GLY A 229 1.17 2.25 15.23
CA GLY A 229 0.14 2.36 14.21
C GLY A 229 -0.98 1.34 14.35
N ALA A 230 -1.78 1.23 13.31
CA ALA A 230 -3.00 0.42 13.27
C ALA A 230 -2.76 -1.09 13.49
N THR A 231 -1.55 -1.58 13.21
CA THR A 231 -1.20 -3.00 13.40
C THR A 231 -0.68 -3.35 14.80
N SER A 232 -0.68 -2.41 15.75
CA SER A 232 -0.16 -2.64 17.12
C SER A 232 -0.76 -3.86 17.81
N VAL A 233 -1.94 -4.29 17.44
CA VAL A 233 -2.60 -5.53 17.92
C VAL A 233 -2.53 -6.63 16.86
N VAL A 234 -2.81 -6.31 15.60
CA VAL A 234 -3.02 -7.29 14.52
C VAL A 234 -1.76 -8.08 14.21
N ALA A 235 -0.63 -7.42 13.90
CA ALA A 235 0.58 -8.11 13.49
C ALA A 235 1.17 -9.00 14.62
N PRO A 236 1.34 -8.51 15.86
CA PRO A 236 1.82 -9.35 16.92
C PRO A 236 0.95 -10.59 17.20
N GLU A 237 -0.36 -10.42 17.16
CA GLU A 237 -1.30 -11.50 17.41
C GLU A 237 -1.32 -12.51 16.26
N ALA A 238 -1.32 -12.06 15.01
CA ALA A 238 -1.27 -12.93 13.82
C ALA A 238 0.00 -13.78 13.81
N LEU A 239 1.17 -13.17 14.05
CA LEU A 239 2.46 -13.86 14.12
C LEU A 239 2.50 -14.89 15.26
N ARG A 240 1.98 -14.56 16.46
CA ARG A 240 1.89 -15.49 17.59
C ARG A 240 0.91 -16.63 17.31
N ARG A 241 -0.25 -16.34 16.71
CA ARG A 241 -1.19 -17.42 16.31
C ARG A 241 -0.55 -18.37 15.31
N ALA A 242 0.27 -17.84 14.40
CA ALA A 242 1.03 -18.64 13.46
C ALA A 242 2.19 -19.42 14.10
N GLY A 243 2.56 -19.13 15.36
CA GLY A 243 3.52 -19.89 16.14
C GLY A 243 4.85 -19.22 16.41
N ALA A 244 5.07 -17.99 15.95
CA ALA A 244 6.29 -17.25 16.23
C ALA A 244 6.38 -16.78 17.70
N GLU A 245 7.60 -16.67 18.20
CA GLU A 245 7.94 -15.90 19.38
C GLU A 245 8.19 -14.45 18.96
N VAL A 246 7.35 -13.52 19.43
CA VAL A 246 7.35 -12.15 18.94
C VAL A 246 7.72 -11.19 20.05
N LEU A 247 8.88 -10.54 19.90
CA LEU A 247 9.25 -9.35 20.66
C LEU A 247 8.67 -8.14 19.94
N VAL A 248 7.83 -7.38 20.63
CA VAL A 248 7.11 -6.24 20.02
C VAL A 248 7.71 -4.95 20.51
N ILE A 249 7.98 -4.03 19.58
CA ILE A 249 8.36 -2.64 19.88
C ILE A 249 7.38 -1.68 19.21
N ASN A 250 7.28 -0.46 19.73
CA ASN A 250 6.42 0.60 19.19
C ASN A 250 4.97 0.13 18.95
N ALA A 251 4.36 -0.52 19.95
CA ALA A 251 2.98 -1.02 19.90
C ALA A 251 2.12 -0.51 21.07
N SER A 252 2.43 0.69 21.57
CA SER A 252 1.68 1.36 22.63
C SER A 252 1.24 2.74 22.16
N PRO A 253 0.26 2.80 21.23
CA PRO A 253 -0.21 4.06 20.66
C PRO A 253 -0.88 4.93 21.72
N ASP A 254 -0.55 6.23 21.73
CA ASP A 254 -1.12 7.24 22.63
C ASP A 254 -1.90 8.32 21.85
N GLY A 255 -2.07 8.16 20.55
CA GLY A 255 -2.70 9.12 19.66
C GLY A 255 -1.75 10.14 19.03
N TYR A 256 -0.53 10.28 19.58
CA TYR A 256 0.44 11.33 19.19
C TYR A 256 1.78 10.75 18.74
N ASN A 257 2.01 9.47 18.93
CA ASN A 257 3.32 8.82 18.71
C ASN A 257 3.39 7.93 17.45
N ILE A 258 2.34 7.90 16.61
CA ILE A 258 2.36 7.13 15.35
C ILE A 258 3.51 7.59 14.45
N ASN A 259 4.28 6.64 13.88
CA ASN A 259 5.44 6.85 13.01
C ASN A 259 6.59 7.68 13.64
N LYS A 260 6.50 8.02 14.92
CA LYS A 260 7.51 8.88 15.56
C LYS A 260 8.77 8.09 15.87
N ASN A 261 9.80 8.26 15.04
CA ASN A 261 11.06 7.52 15.12
C ASN A 261 10.86 6.00 15.22
N ALA A 262 9.90 5.47 14.47
CA ALA A 262 9.46 4.09 14.55
C ALA A 262 8.94 3.59 13.20
N GLY A 263 8.88 2.27 13.04
CA GLY A 263 8.32 1.60 11.89
C GLY A 263 9.19 1.66 10.65
N SER A 264 8.59 1.43 9.48
CA SER A 264 9.30 1.23 8.21
C SER A 264 10.07 2.45 7.71
N THR A 265 9.73 3.65 8.15
CA THR A 265 10.45 4.90 7.80
C THR A 265 11.58 5.26 8.76
N HIS A 266 11.66 4.60 9.92
CA HIS A 266 12.68 4.79 10.96
C HIS A 266 13.07 3.44 11.57
N PRO A 267 13.80 2.60 10.81
CA PRO A 267 14.09 1.21 11.22
C PRO A 267 15.20 1.05 12.24
N GLU A 268 15.85 2.15 12.68
CA GLU A 268 17.05 2.10 13.52
C GLU A 268 16.81 1.37 14.85
N GLN A 269 15.62 1.55 15.44
CA GLN A 269 15.26 0.85 16.68
C GLN A 269 15.08 -0.64 16.42
N LEU A 270 14.45 -1.02 15.31
CA LEU A 270 14.29 -2.42 14.92
C LEU A 270 15.65 -3.08 14.68
N GLN A 271 16.53 -2.44 13.90
CA GLN A 271 17.89 -2.94 13.65
C GLN A 271 18.69 -3.15 14.95
N ALA A 272 18.63 -2.17 15.87
CA ALA A 272 19.29 -2.27 17.16
C ALA A 272 18.71 -3.41 18.01
N MET A 273 17.38 -3.59 18.00
CA MET A 273 16.72 -4.61 18.80
C MET A 273 16.99 -6.03 18.28
N VAL A 274 17.01 -6.23 16.95
CA VAL A 274 17.39 -7.51 16.34
C VAL A 274 18.81 -7.88 16.76
N LYS A 275 19.78 -6.96 16.64
CA LYS A 275 21.18 -7.19 17.06
C LYS A 275 21.35 -7.45 18.57
N ALA A 276 20.49 -6.86 19.39
CA ALA A 276 20.58 -6.99 20.85
C ALA A 276 19.91 -8.25 21.39
N THR A 277 19.22 -9.00 20.56
CA THR A 277 18.46 -10.19 20.94
C THR A 277 18.89 -11.41 20.13
N ASP A 278 18.32 -12.57 20.43
CA ASP A 278 18.45 -13.79 19.64
C ASP A 278 17.36 -13.94 18.55
N ALA A 279 16.74 -12.83 18.16
CA ALA A 279 15.80 -12.80 17.05
C ALA A 279 16.53 -13.04 15.72
N VAL A 280 15.98 -13.91 14.89
CA VAL A 280 16.57 -14.27 13.59
C VAL A 280 16.19 -13.28 12.49
N MET A 281 15.25 -12.38 12.75
CA MET A 281 14.85 -11.29 11.84
C MET A 281 13.96 -10.29 12.56
N GLY A 282 13.77 -9.15 11.92
CA GLY A 282 12.78 -8.15 12.33
C GLY A 282 11.85 -7.76 11.17
N VAL A 283 10.67 -7.26 11.50
CA VAL A 283 9.72 -6.67 10.54
C VAL A 283 9.25 -5.32 11.05
N ALA A 284 9.15 -4.33 10.15
CA ALA A 284 8.68 -2.99 10.45
C ALA A 284 7.51 -2.63 9.55
N PHE A 285 6.48 -2.05 10.15
CA PHE A 285 5.28 -1.57 9.47
C PHE A 285 5.25 -0.04 9.44
N ASP A 286 4.41 0.53 8.60
CA ASP A 286 4.04 1.94 8.69
C ASP A 286 2.72 2.15 9.45
N GLY A 287 2.27 3.39 9.58
CA GLY A 287 1.17 3.75 10.48
C GLY A 287 -0.15 3.03 10.20
N ASP A 288 -0.48 2.72 8.96
CA ASP A 288 -1.68 1.97 8.57
C ASP A 288 -1.38 0.55 8.07
N ALA A 289 -0.12 0.15 8.15
CA ALA A 289 0.38 -1.20 7.90
C ALA A 289 0.05 -1.76 6.51
N ASP A 290 -0.02 -0.90 5.50
CA ASP A 290 -0.06 -1.34 4.11
C ASP A 290 1.33 -1.68 3.57
N ARG A 291 2.40 -1.37 4.33
CA ARG A 291 3.82 -1.63 4.03
C ARG A 291 4.47 -2.53 5.07
N CYS A 292 5.45 -3.31 4.61
CA CYS A 292 6.36 -4.08 5.44
C CYS A 292 7.78 -4.00 4.89
N LEU A 293 8.74 -3.62 5.73
CA LEU A 293 10.16 -3.82 5.52
C LEU A 293 10.69 -4.85 6.52
N ALA A 294 11.84 -5.44 6.24
CA ALA A 294 12.43 -6.42 7.14
C ALA A 294 13.89 -6.08 7.48
N VAL A 295 14.40 -6.72 8.52
CA VAL A 295 15.78 -6.64 8.98
C VAL A 295 16.27 -8.06 9.21
N ASP A 296 17.45 -8.40 8.69
CA ASP A 296 18.09 -9.70 8.91
C ASP A 296 18.73 -9.81 10.31
N GLU A 297 19.27 -10.97 10.62
CA GLU A 297 19.92 -11.26 11.91
C GLU A 297 21.11 -10.36 12.23
N ASP A 298 21.78 -9.80 11.22
CA ASP A 298 22.91 -8.88 11.37
C ASP A 298 22.47 -7.41 11.42
N GLY A 299 21.17 -7.14 11.34
CA GLY A 299 20.59 -5.80 11.38
C GLY A 299 20.64 -5.07 10.06
N ASN A 300 20.86 -5.75 8.93
CA ASN A 300 20.80 -5.14 7.61
C ASN A 300 19.33 -5.05 7.15
N MET A 301 19.04 -3.96 6.43
CA MET A 301 17.71 -3.77 5.86
C MET A 301 17.46 -4.71 4.68
N VAL A 302 16.30 -5.33 4.69
CA VAL A 302 15.72 -6.07 3.56
C VAL A 302 14.49 -5.30 3.10
N ASN A 303 14.63 -4.59 1.97
CA ASN A 303 13.60 -3.69 1.47
C ASN A 303 12.52 -4.40 0.64
N GLY A 304 11.52 -3.63 0.19
CA GLY A 304 10.39 -4.18 -0.59
C GLY A 304 10.80 -4.91 -1.85
N ASP A 305 11.85 -4.47 -2.54
CA ASP A 305 12.35 -5.14 -3.74
C ASP A 305 12.88 -6.56 -3.41
N GLN A 306 13.69 -6.67 -2.36
CA GLN A 306 14.23 -7.97 -1.93
C GLN A 306 13.11 -8.87 -1.40
N ILE A 307 12.16 -8.33 -0.64
CA ILE A 307 10.98 -9.07 -0.17
C ILE A 307 10.18 -9.60 -1.36
N MET A 308 9.87 -8.74 -2.35
CA MET A 308 9.17 -9.15 -3.57
C MET A 308 9.93 -10.21 -4.36
N GLY A 309 11.25 -10.09 -4.45
CA GLY A 309 12.12 -11.08 -5.09
C GLY A 309 12.01 -12.46 -4.44
N ILE A 310 12.14 -12.50 -3.10
CA ILE A 310 12.00 -13.74 -2.31
C ILE A 310 10.62 -14.38 -2.53
N LEU A 311 9.54 -13.57 -2.43
CA LEU A 311 8.17 -14.06 -2.58
C LEU A 311 7.87 -14.49 -4.03
N ALA A 312 8.40 -13.78 -5.04
CA ALA A 312 8.22 -14.13 -6.45
C ALA A 312 8.88 -15.47 -6.77
N ARG A 313 10.12 -15.71 -6.26
CA ARG A 313 10.80 -16.99 -6.40
C ARG A 313 9.99 -18.12 -5.76
N ALA A 314 9.57 -17.94 -4.50
CA ALA A 314 8.78 -18.93 -3.79
C ALA A 314 7.46 -19.27 -4.50
N LYS A 315 6.75 -18.23 -4.99
CA LYS A 315 5.51 -18.44 -5.77
C LYS A 315 5.78 -19.14 -7.11
N LYS A 316 6.87 -18.84 -7.80
CA LYS A 316 7.24 -19.51 -9.03
C LYS A 316 7.51 -20.99 -8.78
N GLU A 317 8.32 -21.32 -7.78
CA GLU A 317 8.64 -22.70 -7.39
C GLU A 317 7.37 -23.49 -7.00
N ALA A 318 6.40 -22.82 -6.39
CA ALA A 318 5.08 -23.40 -6.07
C ALA A 318 4.10 -23.45 -7.25
N GLY A 319 4.46 -22.94 -8.44
CA GLY A 319 3.56 -22.85 -9.60
C GLY A 319 2.42 -21.83 -9.45
N LYS A 320 2.57 -20.85 -8.55
CA LYS A 320 1.55 -19.86 -8.19
C LYS A 320 1.83 -18.43 -8.67
N LEU A 321 2.97 -18.21 -9.35
CA LEU A 321 3.29 -16.92 -9.95
C LEU A 321 2.71 -16.86 -11.37
N ALA A 322 1.59 -16.16 -11.52
CA ALA A 322 0.89 -16.08 -12.81
C ALA A 322 1.83 -15.54 -13.90
N ASP A 323 1.89 -16.25 -15.04
CA ASP A 323 2.77 -15.98 -16.18
C ASP A 323 4.26 -15.79 -15.80
N ASN A 324 4.69 -16.31 -14.65
CA ASN A 324 6.02 -16.07 -14.07
C ASN A 324 6.38 -14.58 -14.04
N THR A 325 5.43 -13.72 -13.68
CA THR A 325 5.58 -12.26 -13.76
C THR A 325 5.40 -11.60 -12.39
N LEU A 326 6.34 -10.67 -12.08
CA LEU A 326 6.26 -9.73 -10.96
C LEU A 326 5.99 -8.32 -11.51
N VAL A 327 4.98 -7.63 -10.98
CA VAL A 327 4.72 -6.23 -11.30
C VAL A 327 5.46 -5.34 -10.31
N VAL A 328 6.27 -4.41 -10.83
CA VAL A 328 7.10 -3.48 -10.05
C VAL A 328 6.94 -2.06 -10.56
N THR A 329 7.43 -1.06 -9.83
CA THR A 329 7.48 0.31 -10.36
C THR A 329 8.80 0.59 -11.06
N VAL A 330 8.86 1.73 -11.75
CA VAL A 330 10.11 2.24 -12.33
C VAL A 330 11.19 2.51 -11.28
N MET A 331 10.82 2.63 -10.00
CA MET A 331 11.77 2.84 -8.89
C MET A 331 12.43 1.55 -8.40
N SER A 332 11.88 0.37 -8.70
CA SER A 332 12.49 -0.89 -8.28
C SER A 332 13.90 -1.05 -8.84
N ASN A 333 14.81 -1.43 -7.98
CA ASN A 333 16.26 -1.49 -8.28
C ASN A 333 16.57 -2.42 -9.45
N LEU A 334 17.53 -2.04 -10.29
CA LEU A 334 17.94 -2.84 -11.44
C LEU A 334 18.48 -4.21 -11.01
N GLY A 335 19.14 -4.30 -9.85
CA GLY A 335 19.65 -5.57 -9.33
C GLY A 335 18.54 -6.61 -9.14
N LEU A 336 17.36 -6.20 -8.60
CA LEU A 336 16.19 -7.08 -8.56
C LEU A 336 15.80 -7.60 -9.95
N LYS A 337 15.72 -6.70 -10.94
CA LYS A 337 15.28 -7.06 -12.30
C LYS A 337 16.23 -8.04 -12.98
N LEU A 338 17.52 -7.84 -12.78
CA LEU A 338 18.54 -8.74 -13.30
C LEU A 338 18.46 -10.13 -12.65
N ALA A 339 18.38 -10.19 -11.32
CA ALA A 339 18.25 -11.43 -10.59
C ALA A 339 16.98 -12.22 -10.99
N LEU A 340 15.84 -11.53 -11.11
CA LEU A 340 14.58 -12.15 -11.55
C LEU A 340 14.68 -12.69 -12.99
N LYS A 341 15.31 -11.94 -13.89
CA LYS A 341 15.54 -12.39 -15.28
C LYS A 341 16.36 -13.69 -15.33
N ASP A 342 17.43 -13.78 -14.54
CA ASP A 342 18.25 -14.97 -14.44
C ASP A 342 17.48 -16.18 -13.87
N MET A 343 16.53 -15.92 -13.01
CA MET A 343 15.59 -16.93 -12.49
C MET A 343 14.43 -17.24 -13.45
N GLY A 344 14.35 -16.60 -14.64
CA GLY A 344 13.27 -16.75 -15.60
C GLY A 344 11.93 -16.21 -15.08
N ILE A 345 11.97 -15.13 -14.27
CA ILE A 345 10.82 -14.36 -13.82
C ILE A 345 10.80 -13.04 -14.61
N LYS A 346 9.69 -12.75 -15.26
CA LYS A 346 9.48 -11.51 -16.00
C LYS A 346 9.16 -10.37 -15.02
N THR A 347 9.52 -9.14 -15.37
CA THR A 347 9.08 -7.93 -14.67
C THR A 347 8.25 -7.07 -15.61
N VAL A 348 7.11 -6.59 -15.12
CA VAL A 348 6.32 -5.54 -15.76
C VAL A 348 6.44 -4.28 -14.91
N GLN A 349 6.80 -3.15 -15.55
CA GLN A 349 7.07 -1.90 -14.85
C GLN A 349 5.94 -0.91 -15.06
N THR A 350 5.52 -0.29 -13.96
CA THR A 350 4.52 0.78 -13.93
C THR A 350 5.13 2.11 -13.48
N ALA A 351 4.38 3.19 -13.61
CA ALA A 351 4.67 4.43 -12.89
C ALA A 351 4.67 4.19 -11.37
N VAL A 352 5.24 5.12 -10.61
CA VAL A 352 5.24 5.08 -9.14
C VAL A 352 3.83 5.34 -8.61
N GLY A 353 3.39 4.48 -7.73
CA GLY A 353 2.09 4.52 -7.07
C GLY A 353 1.46 3.13 -7.04
N ASP A 354 1.01 2.73 -5.87
CA ASP A 354 0.37 1.43 -5.61
C ASP A 354 -0.84 1.16 -6.52
N ARG A 355 -1.55 2.22 -6.89
CA ARG A 355 -2.67 2.17 -7.83
C ARG A 355 -2.24 1.65 -9.20
N TYR A 356 -1.17 2.19 -9.78
CA TYR A 356 -0.69 1.73 -11.10
C TYR A 356 -0.20 0.29 -11.06
N VAL A 357 0.40 -0.13 -9.94
CA VAL A 357 0.78 -1.53 -9.73
C VAL A 357 -0.47 -2.42 -9.72
N LEU A 358 -1.50 -2.06 -8.95
CA LEU A 358 -2.74 -2.83 -8.86
C LEU A 358 -3.47 -2.90 -10.21
N GLU A 359 -3.60 -1.78 -10.91
CA GLU A 359 -4.24 -1.70 -12.24
C GLU A 359 -3.55 -2.65 -13.23
N GLU A 360 -2.21 -2.61 -13.28
CA GLU A 360 -1.44 -3.50 -14.14
C GLU A 360 -1.59 -4.98 -13.75
N MET A 361 -1.61 -5.27 -12.43
CA MET A 361 -1.85 -6.62 -11.94
C MET A 361 -3.25 -7.14 -12.33
N LEU A 362 -4.26 -6.27 -12.30
CA LEU A 362 -5.62 -6.62 -12.72
C LEU A 362 -5.68 -6.85 -14.23
N ARG A 363 -5.08 -5.96 -15.02
CA ARG A 363 -5.04 -6.03 -16.48
C ARG A 363 -4.35 -7.30 -16.98
N GLY A 364 -3.21 -7.64 -16.38
CA GLY A 364 -2.40 -8.80 -16.78
C GLY A 364 -2.76 -10.11 -16.05
N GLY A 365 -3.68 -10.08 -15.08
CA GLY A 365 -4.02 -11.26 -14.27
C GLY A 365 -2.90 -11.69 -13.31
N TYR A 366 -1.93 -10.80 -13.02
CA TYR A 366 -0.76 -11.11 -12.21
C TYR A 366 -1.10 -11.24 -10.73
N THR A 367 -0.37 -12.11 -10.02
CA THR A 367 -0.67 -12.48 -8.62
C THR A 367 0.20 -11.79 -7.59
N LEU A 368 1.34 -11.19 -8.00
CA LEU A 368 2.27 -10.51 -7.11
C LEU A 368 2.78 -9.21 -7.75
N GLY A 369 2.84 -8.16 -6.98
CA GLY A 369 3.42 -6.87 -7.38
C GLY A 369 3.62 -5.97 -6.18
N GLY A 370 4.28 -4.83 -6.38
CA GLY A 370 4.46 -3.85 -5.31
C GLY A 370 5.58 -2.85 -5.58
N GLU A 371 6.06 -2.25 -4.51
CA GLU A 371 7.01 -1.15 -4.51
C GLU A 371 8.19 -1.42 -3.56
N GLN A 372 9.33 -0.83 -3.85
CA GLN A 372 10.53 -0.86 -2.99
C GLN A 372 10.23 -0.36 -1.55
N SER A 373 9.24 0.51 -1.38
CA SER A 373 8.79 1.02 -0.09
C SER A 373 8.20 -0.05 0.85
N GLY A 374 8.02 -1.28 0.37
CA GLY A 374 7.43 -2.38 1.12
C GLY A 374 5.92 -2.55 0.94
N HIS A 375 5.28 -1.76 0.05
CA HIS A 375 3.90 -1.96 -0.33
C HIS A 375 3.82 -3.15 -1.29
N VAL A 376 3.48 -4.32 -0.77
CA VAL A 376 3.45 -5.59 -1.52
C VAL A 376 2.02 -6.10 -1.62
N ILE A 377 1.55 -6.30 -2.84
CA ILE A 377 0.21 -6.78 -3.17
C ILE A 377 0.31 -8.27 -3.53
N ASN A 378 -0.26 -9.13 -2.71
CA ASN A 378 -0.46 -10.55 -3.02
C ASN A 378 -1.94 -10.80 -3.34
N ARG A 379 -2.31 -10.72 -4.63
CA ARG A 379 -3.70 -10.82 -5.10
C ARG A 379 -4.39 -12.18 -4.83
N GLU A 380 -3.64 -13.18 -4.42
CA GLU A 380 -4.25 -14.44 -3.97
C GLU A 380 -5.05 -14.22 -2.66
N PHE A 381 -4.66 -13.21 -1.85
CA PHE A 381 -5.20 -13.02 -0.50
C PHE A 381 -5.64 -11.58 -0.17
N ALA A 382 -5.23 -10.57 -0.95
CA ALA A 382 -5.50 -9.18 -0.68
C ALA A 382 -5.78 -8.39 -1.97
N THR A 383 -6.52 -7.29 -1.85
CA THR A 383 -6.85 -6.36 -2.94
C THR A 383 -6.01 -5.09 -2.92
N THR A 384 -5.11 -4.96 -1.95
CA THR A 384 -4.17 -3.84 -1.78
C THR A 384 -2.89 -4.37 -1.12
N GLY A 385 -1.88 -3.53 -0.95
CA GLY A 385 -0.71 -3.88 -0.14
C GLY A 385 -1.12 -4.23 1.29
N ASP A 386 -0.49 -5.27 1.83
CA ASP A 386 -0.75 -5.75 3.18
C ASP A 386 0.56 -6.10 3.86
N GLY A 387 1.00 -5.22 4.77
CA GLY A 387 2.25 -5.40 5.48
C GLY A 387 2.26 -6.62 6.39
N THR A 388 1.15 -6.90 7.07
CA THR A 388 1.07 -8.06 7.97
C THR A 388 1.05 -9.38 7.20
N LEU A 389 0.33 -9.45 6.08
CA LEU A 389 0.37 -10.58 5.15
C LEU A 389 1.78 -10.80 4.59
N THR A 390 2.44 -9.72 4.21
CA THR A 390 3.82 -9.74 3.69
C THR A 390 4.78 -10.28 4.74
N ALA A 391 4.70 -9.80 5.98
CA ALA A 391 5.51 -10.29 7.10
C ALA A 391 5.28 -11.79 7.37
N LEU A 392 4.03 -12.24 7.45
CA LEU A 392 3.69 -13.65 7.65
C LEU A 392 4.23 -14.54 6.52
N THR A 393 4.07 -14.10 5.26
CA THR A 393 4.51 -14.86 4.10
C THR A 393 6.04 -14.95 4.05
N LEU A 394 6.74 -13.83 4.35
CA LEU A 394 8.20 -13.79 4.41
C LEU A 394 8.74 -14.70 5.53
N CYS A 395 8.19 -14.60 6.75
CA CYS A 395 8.55 -15.46 7.87
C CYS A 395 8.34 -16.94 7.52
N ASN A 396 7.24 -17.27 6.86
CA ASN A 396 6.94 -18.63 6.43
C ASN A 396 7.96 -19.15 5.40
N GLU A 397 8.47 -18.27 4.52
CA GLU A 397 9.49 -18.63 3.57
C GLU A 397 10.86 -18.89 4.23
N VAL A 398 11.23 -18.09 5.24
CA VAL A 398 12.42 -18.35 6.08
C VAL A 398 12.32 -19.75 6.72
N VAL A 399 11.18 -20.07 7.32
CA VAL A 399 10.99 -21.40 7.95
C VAL A 399 11.00 -22.53 6.90
N LYS A 400 10.30 -22.38 5.79
CA LYS A 400 10.19 -23.41 4.74
C LYS A 400 11.50 -23.72 4.04
N SER A 401 12.27 -22.69 3.72
CA SER A 401 13.54 -22.85 3.02
C SER A 401 14.65 -23.34 3.93
N GLY A 402 14.53 -23.13 5.26
CA GLY A 402 15.60 -23.39 6.23
C GLY A 402 16.81 -22.46 6.06
N LYS A 403 16.68 -21.39 5.27
CA LYS A 403 17.71 -20.35 5.05
C LYS A 403 17.44 -19.15 5.94
N SER A 404 18.49 -18.44 6.35
CA SER A 404 18.31 -17.14 7.01
C SER A 404 17.75 -16.09 6.04
N LEU A 405 17.24 -15.00 6.60
CA LEU A 405 16.73 -13.89 5.78
C LEU A 405 17.86 -13.25 4.97
N GLU A 406 19.06 -13.11 5.53
CA GLU A 406 20.26 -12.66 4.83
C GLU A 406 20.53 -13.50 3.59
N GLN A 407 20.54 -14.83 3.74
CA GLN A 407 20.76 -15.76 2.63
C GLN A 407 19.70 -15.68 1.54
N LEU A 408 18.45 -15.45 1.92
CA LEU A 408 17.34 -15.28 0.96
C LEU A 408 17.44 -13.95 0.22
N ALA A 409 17.82 -12.87 0.91
CA ALA A 409 17.96 -11.53 0.36
C ALA A 409 19.21 -11.38 -0.52
N ALA A 410 20.28 -12.13 -0.24
CA ALA A 410 21.53 -12.11 -1.01
C ALA A 410 21.32 -12.50 -2.50
N ASP A 411 20.29 -13.29 -2.80
CA ASP A 411 19.93 -13.64 -4.18
C ASP A 411 19.36 -12.45 -4.98
N PHE A 412 19.03 -11.33 -4.30
CA PHE A 412 18.45 -10.11 -4.89
C PHE A 412 19.29 -8.88 -4.51
N PRO A 413 20.50 -8.74 -5.09
CA PRO A 413 21.43 -7.66 -4.75
C PRO A 413 20.84 -6.30 -5.11
N GLN A 414 21.15 -5.30 -4.28
CA GLN A 414 20.81 -3.90 -4.54
C GLN A 414 22.01 -3.23 -5.20
N LEU A 415 21.87 -2.75 -6.43
CA LEU A 415 22.87 -1.88 -7.02
C LEU A 415 22.94 -0.55 -6.27
N PRO A 416 24.15 -0.02 -6.02
CA PRO A 416 24.32 1.31 -5.49
C PRO A 416 23.50 2.35 -6.26
N GLN A 417 22.80 3.21 -5.55
CA GLN A 417 21.88 4.18 -6.10
C GLN A 417 22.16 5.57 -5.54
N GLN A 418 22.13 6.58 -6.41
CA GLN A 418 22.13 7.98 -6.05
C GLN A 418 20.89 8.68 -6.59
N LEU A 419 20.31 9.59 -5.80
CA LEU A 419 19.19 10.44 -6.20
C LEU A 419 19.50 11.88 -5.88
N VAL A 420 19.43 12.75 -6.89
CA VAL A 420 19.65 14.20 -6.75
C VAL A 420 18.37 14.92 -7.16
N ASN A 421 17.88 15.82 -6.29
CA ASN A 421 16.78 16.72 -6.59
C ASN A 421 17.34 18.02 -7.17
N VAL A 422 16.95 18.37 -8.39
CA VAL A 422 17.34 19.62 -9.05
C VAL A 422 16.16 20.60 -8.95
N PRO A 423 16.21 21.59 -8.06
CA PRO A 423 15.12 22.55 -7.87
C PRO A 423 15.16 23.69 -8.90
N ASN A 424 14.07 24.46 -8.98
CA ASN A 424 13.95 25.68 -9.78
C ASN A 424 14.19 25.44 -11.29
N VAL A 425 13.63 24.35 -11.80
CA VAL A 425 13.73 23.96 -13.22
C VAL A 425 12.35 23.75 -13.85
N ASP A 426 12.24 23.98 -15.15
CA ASP A 426 11.08 23.59 -15.92
C ASP A 426 10.98 22.07 -15.99
N LYS A 427 10.23 21.51 -15.06
CA LYS A 427 10.06 20.07 -14.94
C LYS A 427 9.35 19.44 -16.15
N MET A 428 8.53 20.20 -16.88
CA MET A 428 7.80 19.69 -18.04
C MET A 428 8.72 19.50 -19.25
N ALA A 429 9.75 20.34 -19.37
CA ALA A 429 10.76 20.21 -20.41
C ALA A 429 11.76 19.04 -20.17
N ALA A 430 11.80 18.46 -18.97
CA ALA A 430 12.79 17.43 -18.63
C ALA A 430 12.76 16.21 -19.56
N THR A 431 11.59 15.82 -20.05
CA THR A 431 11.43 14.68 -20.97
C THR A 431 11.50 15.02 -22.43
N THR A 432 11.48 16.31 -22.80
CA THR A 432 11.41 16.80 -24.19
C THR A 432 12.63 17.61 -24.62
N ASN A 433 13.41 18.14 -23.66
CA ASN A 433 14.64 18.91 -23.99
C ASN A 433 15.71 17.99 -24.61
N ALA A 434 16.15 18.32 -25.83
CA ALA A 434 17.06 17.49 -26.60
C ALA A 434 18.46 17.33 -25.97
N ALA A 435 18.96 18.38 -25.31
CA ALA A 435 20.28 18.32 -24.65
C ALA A 435 20.23 17.41 -23.40
N VAL A 436 19.15 17.51 -22.62
CA VAL A 436 18.93 16.65 -21.44
C VAL A 436 18.79 15.19 -21.89
N GLN A 437 17.97 14.91 -22.91
CA GLN A 437 17.80 13.53 -23.41
C GLN A 437 19.10 12.95 -23.99
N ALA A 438 19.87 13.75 -24.71
CA ALA A 438 21.19 13.32 -25.25
C ALA A 438 22.18 12.99 -24.10
N ALA A 439 22.15 13.75 -23.00
CA ALA A 439 22.96 13.46 -21.83
C ALA A 439 22.51 12.17 -21.12
N VAL A 440 21.20 11.94 -20.95
CA VAL A 440 20.65 10.69 -20.41
C VAL A 440 21.06 9.49 -21.27
N ASP A 441 20.93 9.58 -22.59
CA ASP A 441 21.31 8.52 -23.52
C ASP A 441 22.81 8.21 -23.46
N LYS A 442 23.64 9.24 -23.33
CA LYS A 442 25.10 9.09 -23.19
C LYS A 442 25.45 8.32 -21.92
N GLU A 443 24.93 8.76 -20.77
CA GLU A 443 25.22 8.11 -19.49
C GLU A 443 24.63 6.69 -19.45
N SER A 444 23.44 6.46 -19.98
CA SER A 444 22.85 5.13 -20.10
C SER A 444 23.70 4.18 -20.92
N LYS A 445 24.27 4.65 -22.04
CA LYS A 445 25.20 3.86 -22.86
C LYS A 445 26.50 3.53 -22.13
N LEU A 446 27.02 4.45 -21.33
CA LEU A 446 28.21 4.22 -20.51
C LEU A 446 27.99 3.20 -19.39
N LEU A 447 26.81 3.21 -18.79
CA LEU A 447 26.42 2.24 -17.75
C LEU A 447 26.12 0.84 -18.33
N GLY A 448 25.65 0.76 -19.58
CA GLY A 448 25.27 -0.50 -20.23
C GLY A 448 24.24 -1.29 -19.43
N ASP A 449 24.42 -2.62 -19.37
CA ASP A 449 23.49 -3.50 -18.65
C ASP A 449 23.71 -3.53 -17.12
N THR A 450 24.78 -2.86 -16.63
CA THR A 450 25.17 -2.86 -15.21
C THR A 450 24.72 -1.64 -14.44
N GLY A 451 23.95 -0.77 -15.07
CA GLY A 451 23.39 0.41 -14.44
C GLY A 451 22.26 1.03 -15.26
N ARG A 452 21.64 2.05 -14.71
CA ARG A 452 20.59 2.81 -15.41
C ARG A 452 20.50 4.25 -14.92
N VAL A 453 19.89 5.08 -15.72
CA VAL A 453 19.46 6.45 -15.36
C VAL A 453 17.94 6.54 -15.35
N LEU A 454 17.40 7.27 -14.40
CA LEU A 454 15.99 7.64 -14.36
C LEU A 454 15.86 9.14 -14.11
N LEU A 455 15.21 9.85 -15.04
CA LEU A 455 14.87 11.25 -14.90
C LEU A 455 13.37 11.38 -14.68
N ARG A 456 12.96 12.06 -13.60
CA ARG A 456 11.54 12.15 -13.24
C ARG A 456 11.15 13.55 -12.75
N PRO A 457 10.17 14.23 -13.39
CA PRO A 457 9.60 15.44 -12.83
C PRO A 457 8.89 15.16 -11.51
N SER A 458 8.98 16.08 -10.54
CA SER A 458 8.19 16.00 -9.31
C SER A 458 6.71 16.32 -9.62
N GLY A 459 5.81 15.56 -9.02
CA GLY A 459 4.36 15.83 -9.14
C GLY A 459 3.96 17.18 -8.52
N THR A 460 4.51 17.51 -7.36
CA THR A 460 4.06 18.64 -6.51
C THR A 460 4.99 19.83 -6.50
N GLU A 461 6.27 19.66 -6.79
CA GLU A 461 7.29 20.69 -6.66
C GLU A 461 7.91 21.06 -8.03
N PRO A 462 8.43 22.29 -8.23
CA PRO A 462 9.15 22.67 -9.43
C PRO A 462 10.59 22.12 -9.40
N LEU A 463 10.74 20.80 -9.45
CA LEU A 463 12.02 20.12 -9.45
C LEU A 463 12.00 18.86 -10.33
N VAL A 464 13.18 18.48 -10.78
CA VAL A 464 13.42 17.21 -11.47
C VAL A 464 14.30 16.33 -10.58
N ARG A 465 13.92 15.06 -10.47
CA ARG A 465 14.67 14.03 -9.77
C ARG A 465 15.55 13.29 -10.77
N VAL A 466 16.86 13.35 -10.54
CA VAL A 466 17.87 12.60 -11.29
C VAL A 466 18.32 11.43 -10.45
N MET A 467 18.14 10.22 -10.92
CA MET A 467 18.54 9.01 -10.24
C MET A 467 19.45 8.18 -11.16
N ALA A 468 20.52 7.63 -10.61
CA ALA A 468 21.36 6.64 -11.26
C ALA A 468 21.57 5.43 -10.36
N GLU A 469 21.58 4.26 -10.96
CA GLU A 469 22.04 3.02 -10.36
C GLU A 469 23.26 2.55 -11.14
N ALA A 470 24.29 2.05 -10.44
CA ALA A 470 25.54 1.63 -11.06
C ALA A 470 26.21 0.50 -10.26
N ALA A 471 27.26 -0.08 -10.82
CA ALA A 471 28.03 -1.14 -10.17
C ALA A 471 28.74 -0.68 -8.90
N THR A 472 29.07 0.62 -8.78
CA THR A 472 29.68 1.23 -7.59
C THR A 472 28.97 2.53 -7.22
N GLN A 473 28.99 2.87 -5.92
CA GLN A 473 28.42 4.14 -5.42
C GLN A 473 29.10 5.35 -6.09
N GLN A 474 30.41 5.32 -6.22
CA GLN A 474 31.15 6.40 -6.89
C GLN A 474 30.65 6.64 -8.32
N GLN A 475 30.40 5.58 -9.08
CA GLN A 475 29.89 5.69 -10.46
C GLN A 475 28.46 6.27 -10.49
N ALA A 476 27.60 5.86 -9.54
CA ALA A 476 26.24 6.40 -9.42
C ALA A 476 26.27 7.90 -9.09
N ASP A 477 27.12 8.30 -8.14
CA ASP A 477 27.30 9.70 -7.74
C ASP A 477 27.78 10.56 -8.92
N GLU A 478 28.85 10.14 -9.60
CA GLU A 478 29.41 10.87 -10.76
C GLU A 478 28.40 11.04 -11.91
N VAL A 479 27.58 10.01 -12.19
CA VAL A 479 26.52 10.08 -13.20
C VAL A 479 25.45 11.06 -12.80
N CYS A 480 24.98 11.01 -11.56
CA CYS A 480 23.99 11.94 -11.04
C CYS A 480 24.48 13.39 -11.07
N ASP A 481 25.72 13.64 -10.65
CA ASP A 481 26.30 14.99 -10.64
C ASP A 481 26.37 15.59 -12.06
N ARG A 482 26.83 14.79 -13.04
CA ARG A 482 26.87 15.24 -14.43
C ARG A 482 25.49 15.55 -15.00
N LEU A 483 24.50 14.67 -14.76
CA LEU A 483 23.15 14.86 -15.24
C LEU A 483 22.42 15.99 -14.51
N ALA A 484 22.58 16.10 -13.18
CA ALA A 484 22.00 17.19 -12.39
C ALA A 484 22.48 18.56 -12.88
N LYS A 485 23.78 18.66 -13.25
CA LYS A 485 24.33 19.87 -13.83
C LYS A 485 23.68 20.19 -15.18
N VAL A 486 23.56 19.21 -16.10
CA VAL A 486 22.91 19.43 -17.39
C VAL A 486 21.44 19.85 -17.21
N VAL A 487 20.71 19.20 -16.30
CA VAL A 487 19.32 19.57 -15.99
C VAL A 487 19.21 20.99 -15.44
N ALA A 488 20.11 21.38 -14.53
CA ALA A 488 20.14 22.73 -13.98
C ALA A 488 20.48 23.79 -15.03
N ASP A 489 21.46 23.52 -15.92
CA ASP A 489 21.91 24.47 -16.94
C ASP A 489 20.86 24.64 -18.07
N GLU A 490 20.20 23.56 -18.49
CA GLU A 490 19.31 23.55 -19.67
C GLU A 490 17.85 23.87 -19.33
N LEU A 491 17.40 23.65 -18.08
CA LEU A 491 16.01 23.78 -17.67
C LEU A 491 15.80 24.85 -16.59
N ALA A 492 16.78 25.73 -16.34
CA ALA A 492 16.65 26.83 -15.36
C ALA A 492 15.40 27.69 -15.65
N LEU A 493 14.63 28.03 -14.58
CA LEU A 493 13.44 28.90 -14.62
C LEU A 493 13.83 30.37 -14.51
#